data_df7902cb8807196ed5fef457a1d8c5a4
#
_entry.id   df7902cb8807196ed5fef457a1d8c5a4
#
_cell.length_a   1.000
_cell.length_b   1.000
_cell.length_c   1.000
_cell.angle_alpha   90.00
_cell.angle_beta   90.00
_cell.angle_gamma   90.00
#
_symmetry.space_group_name_H-M   'P 1'
#
loop_
_entity.id
_entity.type
_entity.pdbx_description
1 polymer ?
#
loop_
_entity_poly.entity_id
_entity_poly.type
_entity_poly.pdbx_seq_one_letter_code
_entity_poly.pdbx_strand_id
1 'polypeptide(L)'
;MTSLGPAWPERAAWGTAPSLRAWQSAALQDYLTRNPRDFLTVATPGAGKTTFALTVASELLGRRVVDRLVIVAPTEHLKQQWAEAAARAGIPVDPTYSAGAGKISSDYVGVAVTYAGVGVNPLAMRIRTERFRTLVILDEIHHAGDSLSWGEGVREAFEPAARRLALTGTPFRSDINPIPFVTYAPGEDGVPTSVADFTYGYADALKDHVVRPVLFLAYSGQMSWRTRAGDEVAASLGEPLTKDMTSQALRTALDPNGSWIPSVLAAADKRLSEVRRHVPDAGGLVIATDQDSARAYAKILKQITGESATVVLSDEKASSKKISAFSADTSRWMVAVRMVSEGVDVPRLAVGVWATTTSTPLFFAQAVGRFVRARTRGEIASVFLPSVPSLLGFAAELEAQRDHVLKRKVSNDGDIFSAEEDLMNQANAGDAASDELEAVPFEALGSEARFDHALYDGAQFGHEGEVHVGSEEEMDFLGIPGLLEPDQMRSLLRQRQEERRKTRKVAEVEEKRPADSLTDVATHEHLALLRRELNSLVASWHHRTGQAHGITHAALRRECGGPAAAVANAEQLQKRIDRIREWAVRKTS
;
A
#
# COMPACT_ATOMS: atom_id res chain seq x y z
N MET A 1 -17.68 3.31 45.26
CA MET A 1 -17.22 3.69 43.93
C MET A 1 -15.78 3.28 43.85
N THR A 2 -15.49 2.13 43.31
CA THR A 2 -14.14 1.73 42.96
C THR A 2 -13.66 2.73 41.93
N SER A 3 -12.72 3.61 42.30
CA SER A 3 -11.99 4.39 41.34
C SER A 3 -11.45 3.39 40.33
N LEU A 4 -11.86 3.50 39.07
CA LEU A 4 -11.15 2.83 37.98
C LEU A 4 -9.70 3.23 38.19
N GLY A 5 -8.88 2.30 38.65
CA GLY A 5 -7.45 2.55 38.73
C GLY A 5 -6.95 3.00 37.35
N PRO A 6 -5.80 3.64 37.23
CA PRO A 6 -5.30 4.11 35.96
C PRO A 6 -5.36 2.95 34.97
N ALA A 7 -6.23 3.08 33.96
CA ALA A 7 -6.36 2.07 32.93
C ALA A 7 -5.00 1.85 32.24
N TRP A 8 -4.09 2.71 32.49
CA TRP A 8 -2.82 2.86 31.85
C TRP A 8 -1.70 3.16 32.87
N PRO A 9 -0.49 2.64 32.65
CA PRO A 9 -0.04 1.56 31.75
C PRO A 9 -0.21 0.18 32.38
N GLU A 10 -0.53 0.14 33.67
CA GLU A 10 -0.51 -1.07 34.51
C GLU A 10 -1.53 -2.12 34.09
N ARG A 11 -2.58 -1.71 33.38
CA ARG A 11 -3.65 -2.59 32.90
C ARG A 11 -3.67 -2.82 31.41
N ALA A 12 -2.77 -2.19 30.65
CA ALA A 12 -2.66 -2.44 29.23
C ALA A 12 -2.05 -3.81 28.98
N ALA A 13 -2.90 -4.78 28.76
CA ALA A 13 -2.49 -6.18 28.57
C ALA A 13 -1.94 -6.47 27.16
N TRP A 14 -1.29 -5.52 26.55
CA TRP A 14 -0.87 -5.63 25.14
C TRP A 14 0.57 -6.07 24.98
N GLY A 15 1.23 -6.49 26.03
CA GLY A 15 2.66 -6.68 25.99
C GLY A 15 3.43 -5.38 25.66
N THR A 16 2.74 -4.25 25.60
CA THR A 16 3.37 -2.94 25.46
C THR A 16 3.97 -2.53 26.79
N ALA A 17 5.04 -1.75 26.69
CA ALA A 17 5.78 -1.22 27.81
C ALA A 17 4.85 -0.62 28.90
N PRO A 18 5.24 -0.65 30.16
CA PRO A 18 4.50 -0.07 31.27
C PRO A 18 4.38 1.47 31.21
N SER A 19 4.81 2.11 30.12
CA SER A 19 4.76 3.54 29.88
C SER A 19 4.27 3.85 28.48
N LEU A 20 3.65 5.02 28.29
CA LEU A 20 3.31 5.56 26.99
C LEU A 20 4.57 5.72 26.14
N ARG A 21 4.44 5.48 24.84
CA ARG A 21 5.47 5.88 23.87
C ARG A 21 5.60 7.40 23.85
N ALA A 22 6.76 7.91 23.49
CA ALA A 22 7.04 9.35 23.49
C ALA A 22 5.98 10.16 22.72
N TRP A 23 5.61 9.70 21.50
CA TRP A 23 4.59 10.35 20.71
C TRP A 23 3.20 10.34 21.37
N GLN A 24 2.82 9.23 22.04
CA GLN A 24 1.53 9.11 22.74
C GLN A 24 1.47 10.09 23.92
N SER A 25 2.58 10.23 24.64
CA SER A 25 2.70 11.19 25.75
C SER A 25 2.60 12.63 25.23
N ALA A 26 3.30 12.94 24.14
CA ALA A 26 3.26 14.27 23.52
C ALA A 26 1.85 14.61 22.99
N ALA A 27 1.21 13.68 22.28
CA ALA A 27 -0.16 13.84 21.79
C ALA A 27 -1.18 14.00 22.93
N LEU A 28 -1.03 13.21 24.00
CA LEU A 28 -1.89 13.33 25.19
C LEU A 28 -1.72 14.69 25.88
N GLN A 29 -0.49 15.16 26.03
CA GLN A 29 -0.20 16.46 26.62
C GLN A 29 -0.79 17.60 25.77
N ASP A 30 -0.63 17.53 24.45
CA ASP A 30 -1.21 18.52 23.53
C ASP A 30 -2.75 18.50 23.61
N TYR A 31 -3.35 17.31 23.57
CA TYR A 31 -4.80 17.15 23.72
C TYR A 31 -5.32 17.75 25.03
N LEU A 32 -4.70 17.43 26.15
CA LEU A 32 -5.15 17.91 27.48
C LEU A 32 -4.91 19.41 27.67
N THR A 33 -3.88 19.97 27.04
CA THR A 33 -3.56 21.42 27.10
C THR A 33 -4.53 22.22 26.26
N ARG A 34 -4.80 21.79 25.02
CA ARG A 34 -5.72 22.47 24.10
C ARG A 34 -7.18 22.23 24.47
N ASN A 35 -7.47 21.13 25.13
CA ASN A 35 -8.84 20.72 25.52
C ASN A 35 -9.87 20.85 24.39
N PRO A 36 -9.60 20.33 23.19
CA PRO A 36 -10.41 20.55 22.00
C PRO A 36 -11.71 19.73 22.05
N ARG A 37 -12.72 20.17 21.32
CA ARG A 37 -13.93 19.38 21.09
C ARG A 37 -13.65 18.27 20.06
N ASP A 38 -12.97 18.62 18.99
CA ASP A 38 -12.57 17.75 17.90
C ASP A 38 -11.04 17.64 17.87
N PHE A 39 -10.51 16.42 17.70
CA PHE A 39 -9.08 16.19 17.61
C PHE A 39 -8.81 15.06 16.62
N LEU A 40 -8.11 15.37 15.55
CA LEU A 40 -7.67 14.41 14.55
C LEU A 40 -6.23 13.98 14.82
N THR A 41 -6.04 12.70 15.11
CA THR A 41 -4.72 12.08 15.22
C THR A 41 -4.43 11.23 14.00
N VAL A 42 -3.42 11.61 13.25
CA VAL A 42 -2.85 10.81 12.17
C VAL A 42 -1.63 10.08 12.71
N ALA A 43 -1.69 8.74 12.77
CA ALA A 43 -0.55 7.95 13.22
C ALA A 43 -0.44 6.66 12.42
N THR A 44 0.78 6.36 11.97
CA THR A 44 1.04 5.19 11.10
C THR A 44 0.45 3.90 11.69
N PRO A 45 0.04 2.92 10.86
CA PRO A 45 -0.36 1.61 11.35
C PRO A 45 0.70 0.99 12.29
N GLY A 46 0.26 0.34 13.37
CA GLY A 46 1.20 -0.21 14.36
C GLY A 46 1.76 0.78 15.39
N ALA A 47 1.52 2.08 15.23
CA ALA A 47 2.00 3.11 16.17
C ALA A 47 1.36 3.02 17.57
N GLY A 48 0.20 2.36 17.72
CA GLY A 48 -0.50 2.22 19.01
C GLY A 48 -1.60 3.27 19.22
N LYS A 49 -2.32 3.67 18.15
CA LYS A 49 -3.47 4.59 18.20
C LYS A 49 -4.50 4.22 19.27
N THR A 50 -4.83 2.93 19.35
CA THR A 50 -5.82 2.42 20.33
C THR A 50 -5.42 2.71 21.78
N THR A 51 -4.14 2.51 22.10
CA THR A 51 -3.59 2.82 23.42
C THR A 51 -3.71 4.31 23.75
N PHE A 52 -3.33 5.17 22.81
CA PHE A 52 -3.46 6.62 22.96
C PHE A 52 -4.93 7.02 23.22
N ALA A 53 -5.85 6.53 22.40
CA ALA A 53 -7.26 6.88 22.51
C ALA A 53 -7.90 6.38 23.83
N LEU A 54 -7.56 5.18 24.28
CA LEU A 54 -8.04 4.65 25.56
C LEU A 54 -7.43 5.41 26.76
N THR A 55 -6.20 5.92 26.63
CA THR A 55 -5.62 6.79 27.65
C THR A 55 -6.36 8.13 27.72
N VAL A 56 -6.65 8.76 26.56
CA VAL A 56 -7.51 9.96 26.53
C VAL A 56 -8.88 9.69 27.15
N ALA A 57 -9.51 8.55 26.82
CA ALA A 57 -10.79 8.17 27.40
C ALA A 57 -10.72 8.01 28.93
N SER A 58 -9.69 7.34 29.45
CA SER A 58 -9.46 7.16 30.88
C SER A 58 -9.29 8.49 31.61
N GLU A 59 -8.48 9.40 31.05
CA GLU A 59 -8.26 10.73 31.63
C GLU A 59 -9.55 11.56 31.67
N LEU A 60 -10.32 11.59 30.57
CA LEU A 60 -11.54 12.36 30.50
C LEU A 60 -12.65 11.81 31.41
N LEU A 61 -12.78 10.49 31.51
CA LEU A 61 -13.72 9.82 32.44
C LEU A 61 -13.29 10.03 33.90
N GLY A 62 -12.00 9.88 34.20
CA GLY A 62 -11.44 10.10 35.54
C GLY A 62 -11.62 11.53 36.04
N ARG A 63 -11.42 12.51 35.17
CA ARG A 63 -11.63 13.95 35.43
C ARG A 63 -13.11 14.36 35.36
N ARG A 64 -13.99 13.43 35.02
CA ARG A 64 -15.44 13.71 34.84
C ARG A 64 -15.73 14.78 33.79
N VAL A 65 -14.88 14.92 32.78
CA VAL A 65 -15.15 15.77 31.63
C VAL A 65 -16.25 15.15 30.76
N VAL A 66 -16.21 13.82 30.65
CA VAL A 66 -17.23 13.00 29.99
C VAL A 66 -17.77 11.93 30.93
N ASP A 67 -19.00 11.48 30.67
CA ASP A 67 -19.69 10.46 31.47
C ASP A 67 -19.81 9.13 30.72
N ARG A 68 -19.73 9.16 29.40
CA ARG A 68 -19.93 8.01 28.50
C ARG A 68 -18.92 7.98 27.37
N LEU A 69 -18.70 6.77 26.87
CA LEU A 69 -17.83 6.47 25.74
C LEU A 69 -18.63 5.83 24.61
N VAL A 70 -18.39 6.27 23.38
CA VAL A 70 -18.80 5.57 22.16
C VAL A 70 -17.56 5.33 21.32
N ILE A 71 -17.36 4.09 20.89
CA ILE A 71 -16.28 3.72 19.96
C ILE A 71 -16.92 3.30 18.65
N VAL A 72 -16.53 3.95 17.55
CA VAL A 72 -17.00 3.63 16.20
C VAL A 72 -15.84 3.01 15.44
N ALA A 73 -16.03 1.79 14.95
CA ALA A 73 -15.02 1.01 14.24
C ALA A 73 -15.51 0.66 12.82
N PRO A 74 -14.62 0.44 11.85
CA PRO A 74 -14.98 0.06 10.49
C PRO A 74 -15.74 -1.28 10.41
N THR A 75 -15.31 -2.28 11.17
CA THR A 75 -15.80 -3.65 11.04
C THR A 75 -16.22 -4.25 12.40
N GLU A 76 -17.06 -5.29 12.35
CA GLU A 76 -17.48 -6.04 13.56
C GLU A 76 -16.29 -6.66 14.30
N HIS A 77 -15.26 -7.09 13.58
CA HIS A 77 -14.07 -7.64 14.19
C HIS A 77 -13.29 -6.58 14.99
N LEU A 78 -13.06 -5.40 14.40
CA LEU A 78 -12.42 -4.28 15.08
C LEU A 78 -13.25 -3.77 16.26
N LYS A 79 -14.57 -3.74 16.13
CA LYS A 79 -15.48 -3.41 17.23
C LYS A 79 -15.25 -4.31 18.44
N GLN A 80 -15.12 -5.62 18.23
CA GLN A 80 -14.83 -6.59 19.30
C GLN A 80 -13.44 -6.35 19.90
N GLN A 81 -12.43 -6.17 19.08
CA GLN A 81 -11.06 -5.88 19.53
C GLN A 81 -11.00 -4.60 20.37
N TRP A 82 -11.72 -3.55 19.99
CA TRP A 82 -11.81 -2.31 20.73
C TRP A 82 -12.46 -2.51 22.11
N ALA A 83 -13.57 -3.28 22.18
CA ALA A 83 -14.24 -3.56 23.43
C ALA A 83 -13.35 -4.38 24.38
N GLU A 84 -12.65 -5.39 23.86
CA GLU A 84 -11.67 -6.16 24.63
C GLU A 84 -10.51 -5.29 25.12
N ALA A 85 -10.03 -4.40 24.27
CA ALA A 85 -8.97 -3.47 24.62
C ALA A 85 -9.40 -2.50 25.72
N ALA A 86 -10.59 -1.93 25.59
CA ALA A 86 -11.18 -1.04 26.59
C ALA A 86 -11.39 -1.76 27.92
N ALA A 87 -11.89 -3.02 27.90
CA ALA A 87 -12.06 -3.84 29.09
C ALA A 87 -10.73 -4.09 29.81
N ARG A 88 -9.66 -4.43 29.05
CA ARG A 88 -8.30 -4.56 29.63
C ARG A 88 -7.80 -3.25 30.22
N ALA A 89 -8.16 -2.12 29.64
CA ALA A 89 -7.84 -0.80 30.17
C ALA A 89 -8.73 -0.37 31.34
N GLY A 90 -9.67 -1.23 31.78
CA GLY A 90 -10.57 -0.96 32.90
C GLY A 90 -11.78 -0.09 32.53
N ILE A 91 -12.08 0.04 31.23
CA ILE A 91 -13.23 0.78 30.70
C ILE A 91 -14.22 -0.24 30.12
N PRO A 92 -15.29 -0.60 30.81
CA PRO A 92 -16.26 -1.57 30.31
C PRO A 92 -17.08 -0.99 29.15
N VAL A 93 -16.97 -1.59 27.97
CA VAL A 93 -17.66 -1.19 26.74
C VAL A 93 -18.46 -2.37 26.20
N ASP A 94 -19.73 -2.16 25.88
CA ASP A 94 -20.63 -3.18 25.33
C ASP A 94 -20.43 -3.31 23.81
N PRO A 95 -19.88 -4.43 23.30
CA PRO A 95 -19.73 -4.67 21.87
C PRO A 95 -21.00 -5.23 21.22
N THR A 96 -21.99 -5.64 22.00
CA THR A 96 -23.23 -6.25 21.49
C THR A 96 -24.34 -5.24 21.24
N TYR A 97 -24.09 -3.99 21.64
CA TYR A 97 -25.07 -2.92 21.45
C TYR A 97 -25.47 -2.74 19.99
N SER A 98 -26.78 -2.70 19.75
CA SER A 98 -27.37 -2.28 18.50
C SER A 98 -28.32 -1.10 18.76
N ALA A 99 -28.42 -0.17 17.82
CA ALA A 99 -29.23 1.04 17.96
C ALA A 99 -30.75 0.76 18.21
N GLY A 100 -31.21 -0.47 17.90
CA GLY A 100 -32.58 -0.93 18.20
C GLY A 100 -32.77 -1.59 19.58
N ALA A 101 -31.69 -1.89 20.32
CA ALA A 101 -31.75 -2.67 21.56
C ALA A 101 -32.15 -1.86 22.84
N GLY A 102 -32.31 -0.56 22.75
CA GLY A 102 -32.85 0.33 23.78
C GLY A 102 -31.93 0.60 24.97
N LYS A 103 -31.91 -0.26 25.99
CA LYS A 103 -31.14 -0.03 27.24
C LYS A 103 -29.84 -0.81 27.25
N ILE A 104 -28.76 -0.15 27.67
CA ILE A 104 -27.48 -0.77 27.97
C ILE A 104 -27.48 -1.15 29.46
N SER A 105 -26.86 -2.28 29.83
CA SER A 105 -26.63 -2.61 31.23
C SER A 105 -25.85 -1.48 31.93
N SER A 106 -26.21 -1.25 33.21
CA SER A 106 -25.51 -0.29 34.07
C SER A 106 -24.04 -0.64 34.28
N ASP A 107 -23.63 -1.86 33.92
CA ASP A 107 -22.26 -2.35 34.07
C ASP A 107 -21.31 -1.77 33.02
N TYR A 108 -21.84 -1.17 31.93
CA TYR A 108 -21.06 -0.58 30.87
C TYR A 108 -21.03 0.95 30.94
N VAL A 109 -19.85 1.52 30.78
CA VAL A 109 -19.62 2.96 30.64
C VAL A 109 -19.82 3.42 29.20
N GLY A 110 -19.63 2.51 28.23
CA GLY A 110 -19.69 2.83 26.82
C GLY A 110 -20.24 1.72 25.95
N VAL A 111 -20.26 2.00 24.64
CA VAL A 111 -20.65 1.06 23.58
C VAL A 111 -19.62 1.08 22.46
N ALA A 112 -19.43 -0.05 21.79
CA ALA A 112 -18.74 -0.12 20.53
C ALA A 112 -19.75 -0.42 19.42
N VAL A 113 -19.65 0.32 18.29
CA VAL A 113 -20.56 0.21 17.15
C VAL A 113 -19.75 0.26 15.84
N THR A 114 -20.35 -0.12 14.72
CA THR A 114 -19.74 0.07 13.40
C THR A 114 -20.28 1.31 12.69
N TYR A 115 -19.54 1.86 11.72
CA TYR A 115 -20.03 2.96 10.88
C TYR A 115 -21.34 2.61 10.19
N ALA A 116 -21.46 1.38 9.65
CA ALA A 116 -22.70 0.88 9.07
C ALA A 116 -23.83 0.85 10.10
N GLY A 117 -23.56 0.40 11.32
CA GLY A 117 -24.55 0.36 12.41
C GLY A 117 -25.04 1.75 12.82
N VAL A 118 -24.15 2.75 12.82
CA VAL A 118 -24.53 4.16 13.05
C VAL A 118 -25.40 4.68 11.89
N GLY A 119 -25.01 4.38 10.64
CA GLY A 119 -25.73 4.83 9.45
C GLY A 119 -27.16 4.29 9.34
N VAL A 120 -27.42 3.09 9.89
CA VAL A 120 -28.78 2.49 9.90
C VAL A 120 -29.73 3.26 10.83
N ASN A 121 -29.25 3.75 11.98
CA ASN A 121 -30.11 4.46 12.94
C ASN A 121 -29.34 5.60 13.65
N PRO A 122 -28.99 6.66 12.94
CA PRO A 122 -28.22 7.78 13.50
C PRO A 122 -28.99 8.52 14.62
N LEU A 123 -30.31 8.62 14.52
CA LEU A 123 -31.13 9.31 15.49
C LEU A 123 -31.07 8.65 16.88
N ALA A 124 -31.08 7.32 16.96
CA ALA A 124 -30.95 6.63 18.24
C ALA A 124 -29.58 6.89 18.89
N MET A 125 -28.52 6.96 18.11
CA MET A 125 -27.18 7.35 18.59
C MET A 125 -27.14 8.81 19.01
N ARG A 126 -27.81 9.72 18.28
CA ARG A 126 -27.93 11.13 18.62
C ARG A 126 -28.60 11.33 19.98
N ILE A 127 -29.75 10.72 20.22
CA ILE A 127 -30.49 10.81 21.50
C ILE A 127 -29.58 10.37 22.65
N ARG A 128 -28.81 9.29 22.47
CA ARG A 128 -27.85 8.82 23.48
C ARG A 128 -26.74 9.84 23.71
N THR A 129 -26.18 10.42 22.65
CA THR A 129 -25.08 11.37 22.69
C THR A 129 -25.51 12.68 23.35
N GLU A 130 -26.76 13.14 23.12
CA GLU A 130 -27.34 14.32 23.74
C GLU A 130 -27.62 14.14 25.24
N ARG A 131 -27.98 12.91 25.63
CA ARG A 131 -28.35 12.62 27.03
C ARG A 131 -27.17 12.67 28.01
N PHE A 132 -25.97 12.42 27.56
CA PHE A 132 -24.77 12.33 28.38
C PHE A 132 -23.60 13.10 27.75
N ARG A 133 -22.71 13.62 28.59
CA ARG A 133 -21.43 14.15 28.09
C ARG A 133 -20.60 12.98 27.55
N THR A 134 -20.61 12.83 26.25
CA THR A 134 -20.04 11.65 25.58
C THR A 134 -18.73 11.99 24.89
N LEU A 135 -17.70 11.14 25.10
CA LEU A 135 -16.54 11.05 24.20
C LEU A 135 -16.88 10.06 23.08
N VAL A 136 -16.68 10.47 21.84
CA VAL A 136 -16.76 9.60 20.68
C VAL A 136 -15.37 9.37 20.13
N ILE A 137 -14.92 8.12 20.06
CA ILE A 137 -13.69 7.70 19.37
C ILE A 137 -14.11 7.16 18.00
N LEU A 138 -13.58 7.76 16.94
CA LEU A 138 -13.85 7.43 15.54
C LEU A 138 -12.58 6.78 14.97
N ASP A 139 -12.53 5.45 14.99
CA ASP A 139 -11.37 4.70 14.49
C ASP A 139 -11.40 4.58 12.97
N GLU A 140 -10.26 4.83 12.34
CA GLU A 140 -10.10 4.91 10.88
C GLU A 140 -11.23 5.77 10.25
N ILE A 141 -11.30 7.03 10.70
CA ILE A 141 -12.41 7.97 10.40
C ILE A 141 -12.68 8.14 8.90
N HIS A 142 -11.72 7.87 8.03
CA HIS A 142 -11.90 7.92 6.58
C HIS A 142 -13.02 6.99 6.08
N HIS A 143 -13.31 5.88 6.79
CA HIS A 143 -14.45 5.01 6.49
C HIS A 143 -15.82 5.64 6.71
N ALA A 144 -15.91 6.69 7.51
CA ALA A 144 -17.17 7.44 7.68
C ALA A 144 -17.69 8.04 6.36
N GLY A 145 -16.87 8.07 5.34
CA GLY A 145 -17.25 8.61 4.07
C GLY A 145 -17.32 7.58 2.93
N ASP A 146 -17.18 6.29 3.20
CA ASP A 146 -17.28 5.23 2.17
C ASP A 146 -18.66 5.20 1.51
N SER A 147 -19.69 5.69 2.19
CA SER A 147 -20.96 6.09 1.56
C SER A 147 -21.40 7.46 2.08
N LEU A 148 -22.02 8.27 1.22
CA LEU A 148 -22.58 9.58 1.61
C LEU A 148 -23.52 9.45 2.81
N SER A 149 -24.33 8.38 2.84
CA SER A 149 -25.28 8.08 3.92
C SER A 149 -24.58 7.80 5.25
N TRP A 150 -23.40 7.20 5.26
CA TRP A 150 -22.66 6.94 6.52
C TRP A 150 -22.05 8.21 7.07
N GLY A 151 -21.48 9.06 6.23
CA GLY A 151 -20.94 10.36 6.65
C GLY A 151 -21.97 11.27 7.26
N GLU A 152 -23.13 11.39 6.62
CA GLU A 152 -24.27 12.14 7.14
C GLU A 152 -24.80 11.52 8.44
N GLY A 153 -24.96 10.19 8.50
CA GLY A 153 -25.40 9.51 9.71
C GLY A 153 -24.44 9.66 10.89
N VAL A 154 -23.14 9.60 10.65
CA VAL A 154 -22.11 9.84 11.68
C VAL A 154 -22.15 11.27 12.17
N ARG A 155 -22.32 12.25 11.26
CA ARG A 155 -22.46 13.65 11.62
C ARG A 155 -23.72 13.88 12.45
N GLU A 156 -24.87 13.38 12.01
CA GLU A 156 -26.12 13.47 12.75
C GLU A 156 -26.04 12.86 14.14
N ALA A 157 -25.48 11.65 14.26
CA ALA A 157 -25.37 10.91 15.49
C ALA A 157 -24.48 11.61 16.54
N PHE A 158 -23.36 12.18 16.12
CA PHE A 158 -22.30 12.63 17.02
C PHE A 158 -22.04 14.14 17.01
N GLU A 159 -22.80 14.92 16.27
CA GLU A 159 -22.74 16.37 16.34
C GLU A 159 -22.91 16.91 17.77
N PRO A 160 -23.80 16.37 18.64
CA PRO A 160 -23.95 16.82 20.03
C PRO A 160 -22.83 16.35 20.98
N ALA A 161 -21.92 15.49 20.57
CA ALA A 161 -20.87 14.93 21.45
C ALA A 161 -20.05 16.02 22.17
N ALA A 162 -19.75 15.78 23.44
CA ALA A 162 -18.91 16.67 24.23
C ALA A 162 -17.47 16.69 23.71
N ARG A 163 -16.96 15.53 23.27
CA ARG A 163 -15.60 15.36 22.70
C ARG A 163 -15.64 14.33 21.57
N ARG A 164 -14.88 14.58 20.52
CA ARG A 164 -14.67 13.64 19.41
C ARG A 164 -13.17 13.49 19.15
N LEU A 165 -12.70 12.26 19.18
CA LEU A 165 -11.32 11.87 18.89
C LEU A 165 -11.33 11.02 17.63
N ALA A 166 -10.86 11.57 16.53
CA ALA A 166 -10.72 10.90 15.26
C ALA A 166 -9.31 10.33 15.12
N LEU A 167 -9.23 9.08 14.69
CA LEU A 167 -7.98 8.34 14.49
C LEU A 167 -7.92 7.88 13.04
N THR A 168 -6.75 7.98 12.43
CA THR A 168 -6.49 7.37 11.12
C THR A 168 -5.01 7.06 10.94
N GLY A 169 -4.70 6.03 10.16
CA GLY A 169 -3.34 5.74 9.70
C GLY A 169 -3.01 6.49 8.41
N THR A 170 -4.04 6.82 7.64
CA THR A 170 -3.93 7.43 6.32
C THR A 170 -5.08 8.44 6.17
N PRO A 171 -4.80 9.75 6.17
CA PRO A 171 -5.86 10.75 6.01
C PRO A 171 -6.35 10.90 4.57
N PHE A 172 -5.81 10.12 3.64
CA PHE A 172 -6.11 10.22 2.22
C PHE A 172 -7.42 9.50 1.87
N ARG A 173 -8.26 10.20 1.12
CA ARG A 173 -9.43 9.61 0.44
C ARG A 173 -9.31 9.84 -1.05
N SER A 174 -9.84 8.88 -1.79
CA SER A 174 -9.93 8.93 -3.25
C SER A 174 -11.18 9.63 -3.77
N ASP A 175 -12.04 10.15 -2.87
CA ASP A 175 -13.29 10.82 -3.23
C ASP A 175 -13.34 12.29 -2.78
N ILE A 176 -14.32 13.04 -3.31
CA ILE A 176 -14.49 14.48 -3.14
C ILE A 176 -15.25 14.83 -1.83
N ASN A 177 -15.71 13.83 -1.07
CA ASN A 177 -16.58 14.07 0.08
C ASN A 177 -15.76 14.33 1.35
N PRO A 178 -16.02 15.44 2.07
CA PRO A 178 -15.31 15.73 3.29
C PRO A 178 -15.62 14.70 4.39
N ILE A 179 -14.57 14.25 5.09
CA ILE A 179 -14.69 13.38 6.26
C ILE A 179 -15.37 14.17 7.39
N PRO A 180 -16.40 13.61 8.06
CA PRO A 180 -17.06 14.29 9.17
C PRO A 180 -16.09 14.70 10.29
N PHE A 181 -16.27 15.89 10.86
CA PHE A 181 -15.47 16.42 11.98
C PHE A 181 -13.98 16.62 11.71
N VAL A 182 -13.56 16.60 10.46
CA VAL A 182 -12.20 16.88 10.02
C VAL A 182 -12.13 18.30 9.43
N THR A 183 -11.13 19.06 9.82
CA THR A 183 -10.86 20.39 9.28
C THR A 183 -10.05 20.26 7.99
N TYR A 184 -10.37 21.08 6.99
CA TYR A 184 -9.65 21.14 5.72
C TYR A 184 -9.06 22.54 5.53
N ALA A 185 -7.84 22.61 5.02
CA ALA A 185 -7.20 23.83 4.55
C ALA A 185 -6.80 23.69 3.07
N PRO A 186 -6.71 24.79 2.33
CA PRO A 186 -6.17 24.74 0.97
C PRO A 186 -4.73 24.23 1.00
N GLY A 187 -4.44 23.14 0.28
CA GLY A 187 -3.09 22.67 0.03
C GLY A 187 -2.31 23.59 -0.91
N GLU A 188 -1.05 23.27 -1.19
CA GLU A 188 -0.20 24.04 -2.13
C GLU A 188 -0.83 24.12 -3.53
N ASP A 189 -1.59 23.10 -3.94
CA ASP A 189 -2.29 23.00 -5.21
C ASP A 189 -3.70 23.63 -5.19
N GLY A 190 -4.10 24.28 -4.08
CA GLY A 190 -5.45 24.79 -3.89
C GLY A 190 -6.51 23.71 -3.59
N VAL A 191 -6.13 22.44 -3.53
CA VAL A 191 -7.02 21.32 -3.19
C VAL A 191 -7.19 21.27 -1.67
N PRO A 192 -8.45 21.16 -1.15
CA PRO A 192 -8.68 21.05 0.28
C PRO A 192 -8.01 19.81 0.87
N THR A 193 -7.04 20.01 1.75
CA THR A 193 -6.29 18.95 2.43
C THR A 193 -6.69 18.89 3.90
N SER A 194 -6.87 17.69 4.45
CA SER A 194 -7.21 17.51 5.86
C SER A 194 -6.06 17.99 6.77
N VAL A 195 -6.41 18.72 7.81
CA VAL A 195 -5.45 19.23 8.80
C VAL A 195 -5.53 18.36 10.06
N ALA A 196 -4.47 17.61 10.33
CA ALA A 196 -4.37 16.84 11.56
C ALA A 196 -3.97 17.75 12.74
N ASP A 197 -4.56 17.50 13.91
CA ASP A 197 -4.15 18.14 15.16
C ASP A 197 -2.82 17.59 15.66
N PHE A 198 -2.60 16.30 15.46
CA PHE A 198 -1.35 15.63 15.79
C PHE A 198 -1.00 14.58 14.72
N THR A 199 0.26 14.61 14.26
CA THR A 199 0.76 13.67 13.26
C THR A 199 1.97 12.90 13.81
N TYR A 200 1.92 11.57 13.67
CA TYR A 200 3.03 10.66 13.92
C TYR A 200 3.20 9.75 12.71
N GLY A 201 4.02 10.21 11.78
CA GLY A 201 4.23 9.57 10.48
C GLY A 201 5.06 8.29 10.54
N TYR A 202 5.16 7.62 9.39
CA TYR A 202 5.98 6.42 9.24
C TYR A 202 7.47 6.69 9.52
N ALA A 203 7.97 7.85 9.08
CA ALA A 203 9.35 8.26 9.30
C ALA A 203 9.69 8.44 10.79
N ASP A 204 8.80 9.07 11.57
CA ASP A 204 8.99 9.24 13.00
C ASP A 204 8.95 7.88 13.72
N ALA A 205 8.02 7.03 13.31
CA ALA A 205 7.86 5.70 13.89
C ALA A 205 9.05 4.76 13.58
N LEU A 206 9.69 4.92 12.43
CA LEU A 206 10.96 4.22 12.10
C LEU A 206 12.11 4.71 12.97
N LYS A 207 12.23 6.03 13.11
CA LYS A 207 13.26 6.64 13.97
C LYS A 207 13.15 6.18 15.43
N ASP A 208 11.92 6.05 15.90
CA ASP A 208 11.61 5.59 17.26
C ASP A 208 11.63 4.06 17.39
N HIS A 209 11.94 3.31 16.34
CA HIS A 209 11.90 1.84 16.27
C HIS A 209 10.53 1.23 16.63
N VAL A 210 9.46 1.97 16.43
CA VAL A 210 8.07 1.53 16.65
C VAL A 210 7.58 0.66 15.50
N VAL A 211 8.05 0.96 14.30
CA VAL A 211 7.78 0.18 13.08
C VAL A 211 9.10 -0.28 12.46
N ARG A 212 9.02 -1.31 11.62
CA ARG A 212 10.15 -1.83 10.85
C ARG A 212 10.14 -1.33 9.42
N PRO A 213 11.31 -1.23 8.77
CA PRO A 213 11.39 -0.87 7.36
C PRO A 213 10.83 -1.98 6.46
N VAL A 214 10.40 -1.57 5.27
CA VAL A 214 9.90 -2.48 4.22
C VAL A 214 10.87 -2.44 3.04
N LEU A 215 11.29 -3.61 2.58
CA LEU A 215 12.01 -3.81 1.33
C LEU A 215 10.99 -4.18 0.25
N PHE A 216 10.84 -3.36 -0.75
CA PHE A 216 9.99 -3.69 -1.89
C PHE A 216 10.81 -4.40 -2.97
N LEU A 217 10.29 -5.49 -3.49
CA LEU A 217 10.89 -6.31 -4.55
C LEU A 217 9.97 -6.27 -5.77
N ALA A 218 10.39 -5.55 -6.80
CA ALA A 218 9.61 -5.33 -8.01
C ALA A 218 9.87 -6.44 -9.03
N TYR A 219 8.78 -6.99 -9.59
CA TYR A 219 8.82 -8.02 -10.62
C TYR A 219 8.08 -7.55 -11.86
N SER A 220 8.78 -7.55 -12.96
CA SER A 220 8.29 -7.29 -14.31
C SER A 220 8.09 -8.60 -15.08
N GLY A 221 8.11 -8.53 -16.39
CA GLY A 221 8.15 -9.68 -17.29
C GLY A 221 7.19 -9.56 -18.47
N GLN A 222 7.30 -10.51 -19.39
CA GLN A 222 6.54 -10.54 -20.63
C GLN A 222 5.17 -11.15 -20.41
N MET A 223 4.14 -10.44 -20.86
CA MET A 223 2.73 -10.85 -20.82
C MET A 223 2.19 -10.93 -22.22
N SER A 224 1.49 -11.99 -22.54
CA SER A 224 0.80 -12.17 -23.81
C SER A 224 -0.65 -12.57 -23.61
N TRP A 225 -1.55 -11.93 -24.34
CA TRP A 225 -2.99 -12.19 -24.29
C TRP A 225 -3.64 -11.97 -25.63
N ARG A 226 -4.84 -12.56 -25.82
CA ARG A 226 -5.66 -12.36 -27.01
C ARG A 226 -6.84 -11.45 -26.68
N THR A 227 -7.02 -10.40 -27.48
CA THR A 227 -8.16 -9.50 -27.37
C THR A 227 -9.43 -10.15 -27.92
N ARG A 228 -10.60 -9.57 -27.64
CA ARG A 228 -11.88 -10.01 -28.23
C ARG A 228 -11.89 -9.98 -29.77
N ALA A 229 -11.12 -9.08 -30.37
CA ALA A 229 -11.00 -8.97 -31.81
C ALA A 229 -10.13 -10.09 -32.42
N GLY A 230 -9.56 -10.97 -31.58
CA GLY A 230 -8.67 -12.04 -32.00
C GLY A 230 -7.19 -11.62 -32.12
N ASP A 231 -6.87 -10.37 -31.86
CA ASP A 231 -5.49 -9.86 -31.95
C ASP A 231 -4.68 -10.35 -30.76
N GLU A 232 -3.49 -10.87 -31.03
CA GLU A 232 -2.52 -11.22 -29.99
C GLU A 232 -1.68 -10.00 -29.63
N VAL A 233 -1.63 -9.68 -28.34
CA VAL A 233 -0.89 -8.55 -27.79
C VAL A 233 0.14 -9.07 -26.80
N ALA A 234 1.35 -8.54 -26.90
CA ALA A 234 2.43 -8.79 -25.95
C ALA A 234 2.93 -7.47 -25.38
N ALA A 235 3.16 -7.41 -24.07
CA ALA A 235 3.72 -6.26 -23.38
C ALA A 235 4.46 -6.69 -22.12
N SER A 236 5.42 -5.87 -21.67
CA SER A 236 6.09 -6.06 -20.38
C SER A 236 5.51 -5.16 -19.30
N LEU A 237 5.37 -5.67 -18.07
CA LEU A 237 4.90 -4.88 -16.93
C LEU A 237 5.82 -3.69 -16.59
N GLY A 238 7.11 -3.76 -16.89
CA GLY A 238 8.06 -2.68 -16.65
C GLY A 238 8.05 -1.56 -17.71
N GLU A 239 7.29 -1.69 -18.80
CA GLU A 239 7.25 -0.72 -19.89
C GLU A 239 6.16 0.36 -19.67
N PRO A 240 6.35 1.57 -20.25
CA PRO A 240 5.29 2.58 -20.28
C PRO A 240 4.13 2.12 -21.15
N LEU A 241 3.05 1.67 -20.55
CA LEU A 241 1.86 1.19 -21.21
C LEU A 241 0.69 2.18 -21.02
N THR A 242 -0.34 2.08 -21.87
CA THR A 242 -1.62 2.74 -21.60
C THR A 242 -2.29 2.10 -20.38
N LYS A 243 -3.19 2.82 -19.71
CA LYS A 243 -3.94 2.32 -18.53
C LYS A 243 -4.62 0.97 -18.81
N ASP A 244 -5.29 0.84 -19.97
CA ASP A 244 -5.97 -0.39 -20.37
C ASP A 244 -4.99 -1.55 -20.59
N MET A 245 -3.87 -1.29 -21.25
CA MET A 245 -2.82 -2.29 -21.49
C MET A 245 -2.15 -2.71 -20.18
N THR A 246 -1.89 -1.76 -19.27
CA THR A 246 -1.35 -2.06 -17.94
C THR A 246 -2.32 -2.95 -17.16
N SER A 247 -3.62 -2.66 -17.21
CA SER A 247 -4.65 -3.48 -16.55
C SER A 247 -4.70 -4.90 -17.13
N GLN A 248 -4.65 -5.04 -18.46
CA GLN A 248 -4.66 -6.36 -19.12
C GLN A 248 -3.36 -7.13 -18.86
N ALA A 249 -2.20 -6.49 -18.93
CA ALA A 249 -0.92 -7.11 -18.60
C ALA A 249 -0.89 -7.58 -17.14
N LEU A 250 -1.38 -6.74 -16.20
CA LEU A 250 -1.44 -7.11 -14.80
C LEU A 250 -2.40 -8.30 -14.55
N ARG A 251 -3.59 -8.33 -15.19
CA ARG A 251 -4.49 -9.49 -15.12
C ARG A 251 -3.84 -10.75 -15.67
N THR A 252 -3.08 -10.65 -16.76
CA THR A 252 -2.35 -11.78 -17.35
C THR A 252 -1.25 -12.28 -16.42
N ALA A 253 -0.51 -11.37 -15.77
CA ALA A 253 0.50 -11.73 -14.77
C ALA A 253 -0.11 -12.48 -13.58
N LEU A 254 -1.27 -12.05 -13.13
CA LEU A 254 -1.98 -12.60 -11.97
C LEU A 254 -2.80 -13.86 -12.29
N ASP A 255 -2.84 -14.32 -13.55
CA ASP A 255 -3.50 -15.58 -13.92
C ASP A 255 -2.78 -16.76 -13.24
N PRO A 256 -3.47 -17.54 -12.39
CA PRO A 256 -2.87 -18.69 -11.72
C PRO A 256 -2.37 -19.80 -12.67
N ASN A 257 -2.84 -19.82 -13.91
CA ASN A 257 -2.40 -20.76 -14.94
C ASN A 257 -1.16 -20.29 -15.70
N GLY A 258 -0.78 -19.01 -15.56
CA GLY A 258 0.44 -18.45 -16.12
C GLY A 258 1.69 -18.84 -15.30
N SER A 259 2.85 -18.39 -15.72
CA SER A 259 4.11 -18.67 -14.99
C SER A 259 4.56 -17.53 -14.08
N TRP A 260 4.03 -16.31 -14.25
CA TRP A 260 4.46 -15.14 -13.49
C TRP A 260 4.15 -15.28 -12.00
N ILE A 261 2.88 -15.47 -11.62
CA ILE A 261 2.48 -15.54 -10.21
C ILE A 261 3.06 -16.75 -9.47
N PRO A 262 3.15 -17.97 -10.04
CA PRO A 262 3.84 -19.08 -9.39
C PRO A 262 5.33 -18.79 -9.12
N SER A 263 6.02 -18.13 -10.04
CA SER A 263 7.43 -17.76 -9.88
C SER A 263 7.62 -16.75 -8.76
N VAL A 264 6.77 -15.70 -8.69
CA VAL A 264 6.81 -14.70 -7.63
C VAL A 264 6.47 -15.31 -6.26
N LEU A 265 5.50 -16.23 -6.19
CA LEU A 265 5.18 -16.95 -4.95
C LEU A 265 6.33 -17.82 -4.49
N ALA A 266 7.06 -18.47 -5.41
CA ALA A 266 8.25 -19.27 -5.09
C ALA A 266 9.40 -18.39 -4.57
N ALA A 267 9.62 -17.22 -5.17
CA ALA A 267 10.60 -16.25 -4.70
C ALA A 267 10.23 -15.71 -3.31
N ALA A 268 8.95 -15.40 -3.09
CA ALA A 268 8.45 -14.95 -1.80
C ALA A 268 8.59 -16.01 -0.71
N ASP A 269 8.39 -17.31 -1.03
CA ASP A 269 8.59 -18.39 -0.07
C ASP A 269 10.07 -18.60 0.27
N LYS A 270 10.98 -18.47 -0.70
CA LYS A 270 12.43 -18.45 -0.43
C LYS A 270 12.78 -17.31 0.53
N ARG A 271 12.24 -16.11 0.29
CA ARG A 271 12.41 -14.95 1.17
C ARG A 271 11.88 -15.23 2.57
N LEU A 272 10.68 -15.78 2.70
CA LEU A 272 10.09 -16.14 3.98
C LEU A 272 10.94 -17.21 4.70
N SER A 273 11.49 -18.16 3.98
CA SER A 273 12.39 -19.18 4.52
C SER A 273 13.65 -18.55 5.11
N GLU A 274 14.23 -17.55 4.44
CA GLU A 274 15.40 -16.82 4.95
C GLU A 274 15.05 -16.01 6.22
N VAL A 275 13.92 -15.31 6.22
CA VAL A 275 13.44 -14.59 7.41
C VAL A 275 13.22 -15.54 8.58
N ARG A 276 12.67 -16.73 8.34
CA ARG A 276 12.39 -17.74 9.37
C ARG A 276 13.63 -18.34 10.01
N ARG A 277 14.79 -18.21 9.41
CA ARG A 277 16.06 -18.59 10.07
C ARG A 277 16.33 -17.78 11.34
N HIS A 278 15.87 -16.51 11.35
CA HIS A 278 16.06 -15.59 12.47
C HIS A 278 14.79 -15.37 13.28
N VAL A 279 13.63 -15.51 12.64
CA VAL A 279 12.29 -15.29 13.19
C VAL A 279 11.41 -16.49 12.83
N PRO A 280 11.50 -17.61 13.59
CA PRO A 280 10.95 -18.91 13.17
C PRO A 280 9.43 -18.93 12.93
N ASP A 281 8.68 -18.04 13.59
CA ASP A 281 7.23 -17.90 13.47
C ASP A 281 6.80 -16.85 12.40
N ALA A 282 7.74 -16.25 11.67
CA ALA A 282 7.40 -15.28 10.64
C ALA A 282 6.38 -15.84 9.64
N GLY A 283 5.38 -15.04 9.29
CA GLY A 283 4.32 -15.40 8.36
C GLY A 283 4.36 -14.59 7.07
N GLY A 284 3.80 -15.17 6.01
CA GLY A 284 3.58 -14.50 4.74
C GLY A 284 2.10 -14.24 4.48
N LEU A 285 1.81 -13.19 3.68
CA LEU A 285 0.46 -12.83 3.25
C LEU A 285 0.45 -12.58 1.74
N VAL A 286 -0.45 -13.27 1.05
CA VAL A 286 -0.79 -12.99 -0.36
C VAL A 286 -2.11 -12.24 -0.40
N ILE A 287 -2.13 -11.08 -1.06
CA ILE A 287 -3.31 -10.25 -1.26
C ILE A 287 -3.86 -10.57 -2.64
N ALA A 288 -4.99 -11.26 -2.70
CA ALA A 288 -5.62 -11.70 -3.95
C ALA A 288 -6.72 -10.73 -4.41
N THR A 289 -6.99 -10.72 -5.71
CA THR A 289 -8.06 -9.90 -6.33
C THR A 289 -9.45 -10.37 -5.90
N ASP A 290 -9.68 -11.68 -5.97
CA ASP A 290 -10.96 -12.34 -5.73
C ASP A 290 -10.82 -13.71 -5.05
N GLN A 291 -11.95 -14.35 -4.79
CA GLN A 291 -11.98 -15.62 -4.06
C GLN A 291 -11.38 -16.79 -4.85
N ASP A 292 -11.58 -16.80 -6.17
CA ASP A 292 -11.08 -17.89 -7.03
C ASP A 292 -9.56 -17.82 -7.16
N SER A 293 -9.04 -16.63 -7.39
CA SER A 293 -7.60 -16.36 -7.35
C SER A 293 -6.98 -16.73 -6.00
N ALA A 294 -7.64 -16.37 -4.87
CA ALA A 294 -7.16 -16.73 -3.54
C ALA A 294 -7.04 -18.25 -3.33
N ARG A 295 -8.05 -19.01 -3.77
CA ARG A 295 -8.05 -20.48 -3.70
C ARG A 295 -6.98 -21.09 -4.61
N ALA A 296 -6.80 -20.53 -5.81
CA ALA A 296 -5.77 -20.97 -6.75
C ALA A 296 -4.35 -20.71 -6.21
N TYR A 297 -4.09 -19.51 -5.67
CA TYR A 297 -2.78 -19.19 -5.08
C TYR A 297 -2.47 -20.06 -3.85
N ALA A 298 -3.47 -20.39 -3.03
CA ALA A 298 -3.29 -21.32 -1.93
C ALA A 298 -2.90 -22.73 -2.41
N LYS A 299 -3.41 -23.21 -3.55
CA LYS A 299 -3.00 -24.48 -4.17
C LYS A 299 -1.57 -24.41 -4.68
N ILE A 300 -1.18 -23.30 -5.33
CA ILE A 300 0.18 -23.09 -5.83
C ILE A 300 1.17 -23.07 -4.64
N LEU A 301 0.85 -22.32 -3.57
CA LEU A 301 1.66 -22.29 -2.36
C LEU A 301 1.81 -23.69 -1.74
N LYS A 302 0.75 -24.50 -1.73
CA LYS A 302 0.84 -25.88 -1.26
C LYS A 302 1.77 -26.75 -2.11
N GLN A 303 1.81 -26.53 -3.42
CA GLN A 303 2.75 -27.24 -4.31
C GLN A 303 4.20 -26.81 -4.06
N ILE A 304 4.43 -25.51 -3.79
CA ILE A 304 5.75 -24.94 -3.52
C ILE A 304 6.28 -25.38 -2.15
N THR A 305 5.45 -25.30 -1.12
CA THR A 305 5.88 -25.45 0.29
C THR A 305 5.62 -26.82 0.88
N GLY A 306 4.70 -27.60 0.29
CA GLY A 306 4.13 -28.81 0.89
C GLY A 306 3.09 -28.55 1.99
N GLU A 307 2.92 -27.30 2.46
CA GLU A 307 2.02 -26.90 3.53
C GLU A 307 0.76 -26.19 2.97
N SER A 308 -0.37 -26.36 3.64
CA SER A 308 -1.59 -25.67 3.23
C SER A 308 -1.61 -24.23 3.75
N ALA A 309 -1.89 -23.26 2.87
CA ALA A 309 -2.08 -21.88 3.26
C ALA A 309 -3.45 -21.66 3.92
N THR A 310 -3.54 -20.73 4.86
CA THR A 310 -4.80 -20.28 5.46
C THR A 310 -5.51 -19.33 4.51
N VAL A 311 -6.68 -19.72 3.99
CA VAL A 311 -7.49 -18.89 3.09
C VAL A 311 -8.55 -18.14 3.88
N VAL A 312 -8.54 -16.80 3.73
CA VAL A 312 -9.47 -15.87 4.39
C VAL A 312 -10.29 -15.13 3.33
N LEU A 313 -11.59 -15.35 3.33
CA LEU A 313 -12.52 -14.77 2.36
C LEU A 313 -13.51 -13.83 3.06
N SER A 314 -13.91 -12.73 2.39
CA SER A 314 -14.75 -11.68 2.97
C SER A 314 -16.12 -12.18 3.47
N ASP A 315 -16.69 -13.15 2.80
CA ASP A 315 -18.08 -13.59 3.03
C ASP A 315 -18.19 -14.73 4.05
N GLU A 316 -17.07 -15.21 4.57
CA GLU A 316 -17.06 -16.31 5.54
C GLU A 316 -17.20 -15.81 6.97
N LYS A 317 -18.26 -16.22 7.70
CA LYS A 317 -18.44 -15.93 9.14
C LYS A 317 -17.26 -16.39 10.02
N ALA A 318 -16.42 -17.30 9.52
CA ALA A 318 -15.26 -17.84 10.23
C ALA A 318 -13.96 -17.05 9.97
N SER A 319 -13.96 -16.03 9.13
CA SER A 319 -12.75 -15.30 8.72
C SER A 319 -11.97 -14.74 9.91
N SER A 320 -12.65 -14.10 10.87
CA SER A 320 -12.01 -13.58 12.08
C SER A 320 -11.35 -14.67 12.93
N LYS A 321 -11.98 -15.86 13.03
CA LYS A 321 -11.39 -17.00 13.75
C LYS A 321 -10.17 -17.54 13.04
N LYS A 322 -10.19 -17.63 11.69
CA LYS A 322 -9.04 -18.06 10.89
C LYS A 322 -7.86 -17.09 11.05
N ILE A 323 -8.12 -15.78 11.05
CA ILE A 323 -7.10 -14.75 11.26
C ILE A 323 -6.51 -14.86 12.66
N SER A 324 -7.35 -14.99 13.70
CA SER A 324 -6.88 -15.14 15.07
C SER A 324 -6.07 -16.43 15.27
N ALA A 325 -6.49 -17.54 14.66
CA ALA A 325 -5.74 -18.80 14.69
C ALA A 325 -4.38 -18.63 13.99
N PHE A 326 -4.36 -18.06 12.79
CA PHE A 326 -3.12 -17.79 12.06
C PHE A 326 -2.20 -16.84 12.84
N SER A 327 -2.73 -15.84 13.54
CA SER A 327 -1.94 -14.93 14.36
C SER A 327 -1.25 -15.61 15.54
N ALA A 328 -1.89 -16.67 16.09
CA ALA A 328 -1.42 -17.40 17.26
C ALA A 328 -0.54 -18.62 16.93
N ASP A 329 -0.58 -19.11 15.69
CA ASP A 329 0.16 -20.31 15.25
C ASP A 329 1.46 -19.95 14.49
N THR A 330 2.11 -20.96 13.90
CA THR A 330 3.34 -20.83 13.12
C THR A 330 3.14 -21.13 11.63
N SER A 331 1.90 -21.17 11.15
CA SER A 331 1.58 -21.42 9.73
C SER A 331 2.32 -20.45 8.83
N ARG A 332 2.81 -20.92 7.67
CA ARG A 332 3.68 -20.12 6.79
C ARG A 332 2.90 -19.02 6.08
N TRP A 333 1.80 -19.37 5.40
CA TRP A 333 1.12 -18.48 4.48
C TRP A 333 -0.34 -18.28 4.81
N MET A 334 -0.78 -17.05 4.70
CA MET A 334 -2.17 -16.65 4.60
C MET A 334 -2.43 -16.07 3.22
N VAL A 335 -3.56 -16.41 2.61
CA VAL A 335 -4.05 -15.81 1.37
C VAL A 335 -5.38 -15.14 1.68
N ALA A 336 -5.51 -13.87 1.38
CA ALA A 336 -6.71 -13.10 1.71
C ALA A 336 -7.17 -12.22 0.53
N VAL A 337 -8.48 -12.07 0.39
CA VAL A 337 -9.13 -11.17 -0.56
C VAL A 337 -9.46 -9.87 0.15
N ARG A 338 -9.16 -8.73 -0.43
CA ARG A 338 -9.52 -7.34 -0.01
C ARG A 338 -9.70 -7.05 1.50
N MET A 339 -10.12 -8.03 2.32
CA MET A 339 -10.31 -7.89 3.78
C MET A 339 -9.04 -7.52 4.56
N VAL A 340 -7.90 -7.56 3.90
CA VAL A 340 -6.61 -7.24 4.53
C VAL A 340 -6.50 -5.75 4.83
N SER A 341 -7.27 -4.91 4.15
CA SER A 341 -7.30 -3.47 4.45
C SER A 341 -7.92 -3.19 5.83
N GLU A 342 -8.80 -4.08 6.34
CA GLU A 342 -9.55 -3.83 7.57
C GLU A 342 -9.49 -5.00 8.56
N GLY A 343 -8.98 -4.75 9.76
CA GLY A 343 -9.13 -5.65 10.90
C GLY A 343 -8.15 -6.83 11.02
N VAL A 344 -7.25 -7.06 10.08
CA VAL A 344 -6.22 -8.10 10.22
C VAL A 344 -5.04 -7.57 11.03
N ASP A 345 -4.99 -7.92 12.30
CA ASP A 345 -3.83 -7.67 13.16
C ASP A 345 -3.01 -8.95 13.35
N VAL A 346 -2.02 -9.17 12.50
CA VAL A 346 -1.11 -10.30 12.56
C VAL A 346 0.34 -9.79 12.63
N PRO A 347 0.87 -9.53 13.84
CA PRO A 347 2.19 -8.91 14.01
C PRO A 347 3.36 -9.71 13.41
N ARG A 348 3.18 -11.02 13.19
CA ARG A 348 4.22 -11.91 12.66
C ARG A 348 4.34 -11.89 11.11
N LEU A 349 3.50 -11.12 10.40
CA LEU A 349 3.61 -10.98 8.94
C LEU A 349 4.91 -10.27 8.58
N ALA A 350 5.77 -10.94 7.83
CA ALA A 350 7.08 -10.44 7.44
C ALA A 350 7.28 -10.38 5.91
N VAL A 351 6.53 -11.18 5.15
CA VAL A 351 6.61 -11.21 3.69
C VAL A 351 5.23 -11.01 3.09
N GLY A 352 5.11 -10.08 2.16
CA GLY A 352 3.87 -9.76 1.44
C GLY A 352 4.00 -10.03 -0.05
N VAL A 353 2.92 -10.47 -0.69
CA VAL A 353 2.81 -10.56 -2.16
C VAL A 353 1.59 -9.80 -2.61
N TRP A 354 1.81 -8.80 -3.44
CA TRP A 354 0.75 -8.01 -4.07
C TRP A 354 0.22 -8.75 -5.30
N ALA A 355 -0.79 -9.54 -5.11
CA ALA A 355 -1.42 -10.36 -6.17
C ALA A 355 -2.86 -9.88 -6.45
N THR A 356 -3.04 -8.55 -6.53
CA THR A 356 -4.33 -7.90 -6.77
C THR A 356 -4.22 -6.81 -7.82
N THR A 357 -5.30 -6.59 -8.56
CA THR A 357 -5.42 -5.50 -9.54
C THR A 357 -5.75 -4.15 -8.88
N THR A 358 -6.11 -4.13 -7.59
CA THR A 358 -6.40 -2.89 -6.86
C THR A 358 -5.12 -2.07 -6.71
N SER A 359 -5.14 -0.80 -7.14
CA SER A 359 -3.99 0.10 -7.12
C SER A 359 -4.35 1.50 -6.62
N THR A 360 -5.11 1.60 -5.53
CA THR A 360 -5.39 2.89 -4.89
C THR A 360 -4.36 3.20 -3.79
N PRO A 361 -3.95 4.48 -3.60
CA PRO A 361 -2.99 4.87 -2.56
C PRO A 361 -3.42 4.42 -1.16
N LEU A 362 -4.71 4.56 -0.84
CA LEU A 362 -5.27 4.18 0.46
C LEU A 362 -5.13 2.67 0.70
N PHE A 363 -5.54 1.85 -0.26
CA PHE A 363 -5.44 0.39 -0.14
C PHE A 363 -3.98 -0.06 -0.04
N PHE A 364 -3.08 0.57 -0.80
CA PHE A 364 -1.65 0.30 -0.73
C PHE A 364 -1.08 0.59 0.67
N ALA A 365 -1.35 1.79 1.20
CA ALA A 365 -0.87 2.19 2.52
C ALA A 365 -1.43 1.30 3.64
N GLN A 366 -2.71 0.91 3.57
CA GLN A 366 -3.33 0.00 4.52
C GLN A 366 -2.73 -1.40 4.46
N ALA A 367 -2.53 -1.95 3.27
CA ALA A 367 -1.97 -3.27 3.06
C ALA A 367 -0.50 -3.34 3.49
N VAL A 368 0.33 -2.38 3.07
CA VAL A 368 1.74 -2.30 3.50
C VAL A 368 1.84 -2.04 5.01
N GLY A 369 0.92 -1.26 5.57
CA GLY A 369 0.79 -1.02 7.00
C GLY A 369 0.67 -2.29 7.86
N ARG A 370 0.28 -3.44 7.28
CA ARG A 370 0.25 -4.74 7.98
C ARG A 370 1.64 -5.32 8.20
N PHE A 371 2.59 -4.95 7.35
CA PHE A 371 3.95 -5.46 7.40
C PHE A 371 4.91 -4.58 8.21
N VAL A 372 4.54 -3.33 8.52
CA VAL A 372 5.44 -2.39 9.21
C VAL A 372 5.59 -2.62 10.72
N ARG A 373 4.80 -3.50 11.33
CA ARG A 373 4.87 -3.75 12.78
C ARG A 373 6.16 -4.43 13.19
N ALA A 374 6.97 -3.77 14.00
CA ALA A 374 8.15 -4.36 14.61
C ALA A 374 7.75 -5.14 15.88
N ARG A 375 8.25 -6.36 16.03
CA ARG A 375 8.16 -7.17 17.25
C ARG A 375 9.49 -7.17 17.99
N THR A 376 10.56 -7.20 17.21
CA THR A 376 11.93 -7.12 17.70
C THR A 376 12.71 -6.09 16.88
N ARG A 377 13.76 -5.55 17.49
CA ARG A 377 14.63 -4.58 16.84
C ARG A 377 15.38 -5.24 15.67
N GLY A 378 15.51 -4.51 14.56
CA GLY A 378 16.20 -4.98 13.36
C GLY A 378 15.36 -5.86 12.43
N GLU A 379 14.08 -6.16 12.74
CA GLU A 379 13.20 -6.84 11.79
C GLU A 379 12.99 -6.01 10.52
N ILE A 380 13.01 -6.68 9.36
CA ILE A 380 12.72 -6.11 8.05
C ILE A 380 11.56 -6.87 7.42
N ALA A 381 10.57 -6.13 6.90
CA ALA A 381 9.54 -6.73 6.07
C ALA A 381 9.96 -6.71 4.60
N SER A 382 9.41 -7.60 3.79
CA SER A 382 9.61 -7.61 2.34
C SER A 382 8.27 -7.72 1.64
N VAL A 383 8.03 -6.87 0.63
CA VAL A 383 6.78 -6.86 -0.14
C VAL A 383 7.11 -7.01 -1.63
N PHE A 384 6.56 -8.04 -2.24
CA PHE A 384 6.71 -8.34 -3.66
C PHE A 384 5.62 -7.62 -4.44
N LEU A 385 6.02 -6.80 -5.41
CA LEU A 385 5.13 -5.97 -6.21
C LEU A 385 5.29 -6.27 -7.70
N PRO A 386 4.21 -6.25 -8.51
CA PRO A 386 4.37 -6.12 -9.95
C PRO A 386 4.96 -4.76 -10.30
N SER A 387 5.83 -4.69 -11.30
CA SER A 387 6.47 -3.45 -11.78
C SER A 387 5.47 -2.56 -12.54
N VAL A 388 4.42 -2.14 -11.84
CA VAL A 388 3.40 -1.21 -12.34
C VAL A 388 3.73 0.20 -11.84
N PRO A 389 3.82 1.21 -12.70
CA PRO A 389 4.26 2.56 -12.33
C PRO A 389 3.53 3.16 -11.12
N SER A 390 2.21 3.00 -11.03
CA SER A 390 1.43 3.50 -9.90
C SER A 390 1.82 2.82 -8.57
N LEU A 391 2.03 1.50 -8.56
CA LEU A 391 2.43 0.78 -7.34
C LEU A 391 3.86 1.12 -6.92
N LEU A 392 4.76 1.26 -7.89
CA LEU A 392 6.14 1.69 -7.62
C LEU A 392 6.18 3.13 -7.12
N GLY A 393 5.32 4.02 -7.65
CA GLY A 393 5.13 5.37 -7.15
C GLY A 393 4.68 5.38 -5.69
N PHE A 394 3.68 4.59 -5.30
CA PHE A 394 3.24 4.49 -3.91
C PHE A 394 4.31 3.93 -2.97
N ALA A 395 5.10 2.95 -3.44
CA ALA A 395 6.23 2.41 -2.68
C ALA A 395 7.30 3.48 -2.47
N ALA A 396 7.65 4.24 -3.52
CA ALA A 396 8.60 5.33 -3.45
C ALA A 396 8.11 6.46 -2.55
N GLU A 397 6.83 6.82 -2.60
CA GLU A 397 6.24 7.85 -1.73
C GLU A 397 6.27 7.44 -0.26
N LEU A 398 5.92 6.18 0.06
CA LEU A 398 6.04 5.67 1.42
C LEU A 398 7.49 5.74 1.93
N GLU A 399 8.45 5.46 1.06
CA GLU A 399 9.88 5.52 1.37
C GLU A 399 10.40 6.98 1.43
N ALA A 400 9.88 7.88 0.59
CA ALA A 400 10.23 9.31 0.59
C ALA A 400 9.77 10.02 1.87
N GLN A 401 8.60 9.67 2.41
CA GLN A 401 8.15 10.15 3.72
C GLN A 401 9.15 9.80 4.84
N ARG A 402 9.87 8.68 4.69
CA ARG A 402 10.98 8.30 5.55
C ARG A 402 12.19 9.24 5.36
N ASP A 403 12.54 9.58 4.14
CA ASP A 403 13.71 10.40 3.80
C ASP A 403 13.56 11.87 4.18
N HIS A 404 12.37 12.45 4.09
CA HIS A 404 12.14 13.86 4.41
C HIS A 404 12.51 14.24 5.85
N VAL A 405 12.39 13.33 6.80
CA VAL A 405 12.80 13.57 8.19
C VAL A 405 14.33 13.56 8.35
N LEU A 406 15.02 12.74 7.57
CA LEU A 406 16.49 12.65 7.60
C LEU A 406 17.18 13.77 6.81
N LYS A 407 16.57 14.27 5.73
CA LYS A 407 17.15 15.32 4.85
C LYS A 407 16.89 16.76 5.31
N ARG A 408 16.06 17.02 6.29
CA ARG A 408 15.77 18.37 6.80
C ARG A 408 17.01 19.08 7.38
N LYS A 409 18.18 18.45 7.39
CA LYS A 409 19.48 19.03 7.81
C LYS A 409 20.43 19.41 6.66
N VAL A 410 20.10 19.16 5.39
CA VAL A 410 21.00 19.52 4.26
C VAL A 410 20.20 20.07 3.07
N SER A 411 20.26 21.39 2.92
CA SER A 411 20.22 22.25 1.74
C SER A 411 19.18 22.09 0.62
N ASN A 412 18.56 23.25 0.33
CA ASN A 412 18.09 23.72 -0.99
C ASN A 412 18.97 23.26 -2.14
N ASP A 413 18.39 22.59 -3.13
CA ASP A 413 18.54 22.93 -4.56
C ASP A 413 17.54 22.13 -5.42
N GLY A 414 16.97 22.81 -6.35
CA GLY A 414 16.01 22.59 -7.38
C GLY A 414 15.69 21.17 -7.87
N ASP A 415 14.44 20.81 -7.80
CA ASP A 415 13.90 19.59 -8.39
C ASP A 415 13.10 19.93 -9.65
N ILE A 416 13.63 19.51 -10.81
CA ILE A 416 13.05 19.78 -12.15
C ILE A 416 12.06 18.67 -12.55
N PHE A 417 11.96 17.59 -11.75
CA PHE A 417 11.12 16.42 -12.09
C PHE A 417 9.67 16.48 -11.59
N SER A 418 9.33 17.42 -10.70
CA SER A 418 7.98 17.50 -10.10
C SER A 418 6.89 17.98 -11.09
N ALA A 419 7.25 18.78 -12.09
CA ALA A 419 6.29 19.33 -13.04
C ALA A 419 5.76 18.32 -14.09
N GLU A 420 6.52 17.27 -14.40
CA GLU A 420 6.08 16.20 -15.31
C GLU A 420 5.18 15.17 -14.60
N GLU A 421 5.44 14.88 -13.32
CA GLU A 421 4.57 14.03 -12.50
C GLU A 421 3.22 14.69 -12.25
N ASP A 422 3.16 15.98 -12.02
CA ASP A 422 1.91 16.72 -11.82
C ASP A 422 1.03 16.76 -13.07
N LEU A 423 1.63 16.87 -14.27
CA LEU A 423 0.90 16.78 -15.54
C LEU A 423 0.38 15.36 -15.82
N MET A 424 1.10 14.32 -15.44
CA MET A 424 0.62 12.93 -15.53
C MET A 424 -0.48 12.65 -14.51
N ASN A 425 -0.38 13.21 -13.31
CA ASN A 425 -1.40 13.06 -12.27
C ASN A 425 -2.68 13.84 -12.61
N GLN A 426 -2.59 15.02 -13.24
CA GLN A 426 -3.76 15.75 -13.76
C GLN A 426 -4.44 15.04 -14.94
N ALA A 427 -3.67 14.42 -15.83
CA ALA A 427 -4.22 13.59 -16.90
C ALA A 427 -4.91 12.32 -16.36
N ASN A 428 -4.43 11.76 -15.25
CA ASN A 428 -5.01 10.62 -14.57
C ASN A 428 -6.22 10.97 -13.68
N ALA A 429 -6.33 12.21 -13.16
CA ALA A 429 -7.46 12.67 -12.36
C ALA A 429 -8.74 12.93 -13.19
N GLY A 430 -8.60 13.11 -14.52
CA GLY A 430 -9.73 13.28 -15.44
C GLY A 430 -10.52 12.00 -15.73
N ASP A 431 -10.03 10.83 -15.31
CA ASP A 431 -10.60 9.51 -15.63
C ASP A 431 -11.01 8.69 -14.40
N ALA A 432 -11.48 9.36 -13.35
CA ALA A 432 -12.16 8.68 -12.23
C ALA A 432 -13.58 8.25 -12.64
N ALA A 433 -13.71 7.53 -13.75
CA ALA A 433 -14.94 6.87 -14.15
C ALA A 433 -14.68 5.36 -14.19
N SER A 434 -15.42 4.67 -13.31
CA SER A 434 -15.73 3.23 -13.34
C SER A 434 -14.64 2.25 -12.88
N ASP A 435 -14.70 1.90 -11.60
CA ASP A 435 -14.40 0.55 -11.09
C ASP A 435 -15.36 -0.53 -11.70
N GLU A 436 -16.26 -0.11 -12.58
CA GLU A 436 -17.23 -0.91 -13.32
C GLU A 436 -16.92 -1.00 -14.81
N LEU A 437 -15.67 -1.08 -15.20
CA LEU A 437 -15.38 -1.70 -16.48
C LEU A 437 -15.56 -3.20 -16.28
N GLU A 438 -16.77 -3.68 -16.59
CA GLU A 438 -17.06 -5.10 -16.83
C GLU A 438 -15.85 -5.71 -17.54
N ALA A 439 -15.32 -6.77 -16.95
CA ALA A 439 -14.14 -7.45 -17.44
C ALA A 439 -14.32 -7.76 -18.92
N VAL A 440 -13.69 -6.96 -19.77
CA VAL A 440 -13.64 -7.25 -21.20
C VAL A 440 -12.99 -8.62 -21.29
N PRO A 441 -13.69 -9.67 -21.75
CA PRO A 441 -13.12 -11.00 -21.81
C PRO A 441 -11.90 -10.95 -22.72
N PHE A 442 -10.76 -11.25 -22.16
CA PHE A 442 -9.52 -11.52 -22.86
C PHE A 442 -9.03 -12.91 -22.44
N GLU A 443 -8.28 -13.55 -23.29
CA GLU A 443 -7.66 -14.85 -23.02
C GLU A 443 -6.19 -14.64 -22.73
N ALA A 444 -5.73 -14.99 -21.54
CA ALA A 444 -4.32 -15.00 -21.20
C ALA A 444 -3.62 -16.12 -21.99
N LEU A 445 -2.57 -15.80 -22.74
CA LEU A 445 -1.81 -16.76 -23.54
C LEU A 445 -0.52 -17.17 -22.83
N GLY A 446 0.10 -16.27 -22.08
CA GLY A 446 1.31 -16.57 -21.33
C GLY A 446 1.82 -15.40 -20.52
N SER A 447 2.57 -15.71 -19.48
CA SER A 447 3.25 -14.73 -18.65
C SER A 447 4.60 -15.29 -18.19
N GLU A 448 5.63 -14.45 -18.14
CA GLU A 448 6.96 -14.78 -17.63
C GLU A 448 7.34 -13.73 -16.57
N ALA A 449 7.84 -14.18 -15.42
CA ALA A 449 8.32 -13.29 -14.39
C ALA A 449 9.81 -12.98 -14.55
N ARG A 450 10.18 -11.73 -14.32
CA ARG A 450 11.55 -11.25 -14.23
C ARG A 450 11.71 -10.37 -13.01
N PHE A 451 12.80 -10.53 -12.28
CA PHE A 451 13.14 -9.60 -11.21
C PHE A 451 13.63 -8.28 -11.85
N ASP A 452 13.07 -7.18 -11.42
CA ASP A 452 13.38 -5.85 -11.96
C ASP A 452 14.36 -5.13 -11.01
N HIS A 453 13.90 -4.74 -9.83
CA HIS A 453 14.74 -4.06 -8.85
C HIS A 453 14.15 -4.16 -7.44
N ALA A 454 14.96 -3.77 -6.46
CA ALA A 454 14.52 -3.58 -5.09
C ALA A 454 14.44 -2.08 -4.76
N LEU A 455 13.41 -1.68 -4.01
CA LEU A 455 13.25 -0.33 -3.48
C LEU A 455 13.47 -0.37 -1.96
N TYR A 456 14.36 0.46 -1.47
CA TYR A 456 14.63 0.61 -0.06
C TYR A 456 15.17 2.01 0.24
N ASP A 457 14.59 2.70 1.20
CA ASP A 457 15.05 4.03 1.65
C ASP A 457 15.06 5.08 0.53
N GLY A 458 14.03 5.09 -0.33
CA GLY A 458 13.91 6.00 -1.46
C GLY A 458 14.91 5.76 -2.60
N ALA A 459 15.72 4.69 -2.52
CA ALA A 459 16.68 4.33 -3.54
C ALA A 459 16.32 3.01 -4.23
N GLN A 460 16.60 2.93 -5.51
CA GLN A 460 16.47 1.72 -6.29
C GLN A 460 17.80 0.96 -6.28
N PHE A 461 17.72 -0.35 -6.05
CA PHE A 461 18.85 -1.27 -6.04
C PHE A 461 18.56 -2.42 -6.99
N GLY A 462 19.43 -2.70 -7.92
CA GLY A 462 19.29 -3.73 -8.94
C GLY A 462 20.12 -3.40 -10.17
N HIS A 463 19.94 -4.18 -11.22
CA HIS A 463 20.62 -4.00 -12.49
C HIS A 463 19.89 -2.95 -13.35
N GLU A 464 20.58 -2.34 -14.31
CA GLU A 464 19.96 -1.62 -15.42
C GLU A 464 19.35 -2.62 -16.42
N GLY A 465 18.32 -3.36 -15.99
CA GLY A 465 17.63 -4.34 -16.82
C GLY A 465 17.02 -5.47 -15.98
N GLU A 466 15.99 -6.10 -16.54
CA GLU A 466 15.27 -7.21 -15.94
C GLU A 466 16.13 -8.49 -15.97
N VAL A 467 16.13 -9.24 -14.87
CA VAL A 467 16.83 -10.51 -14.77
C VAL A 467 15.87 -11.67 -14.55
N HIS A 468 16.26 -12.86 -15.00
CA HIS A 468 15.45 -14.07 -14.81
C HIS A 468 15.27 -14.41 -13.34
N VAL A 469 14.08 -14.91 -13.00
CA VAL A 469 13.79 -15.46 -11.66
C VAL A 469 14.72 -16.65 -11.40
N GLY A 470 15.35 -16.70 -10.22
CA GLY A 470 16.36 -17.69 -9.86
C GLY A 470 17.79 -17.28 -10.19
N SER A 471 18.02 -16.09 -10.76
CA SER A 471 19.36 -15.54 -10.98
C SER A 471 20.10 -15.30 -9.66
N GLU A 472 21.44 -15.26 -9.72
CA GLU A 472 22.26 -14.89 -8.54
C GLU A 472 21.90 -13.52 -8.01
N GLU A 473 21.48 -12.64 -8.89
CA GLU A 473 21.08 -11.27 -8.56
C GLU A 473 19.81 -11.21 -7.73
N GLU A 474 18.76 -11.89 -8.16
CA GLU A 474 17.56 -12.02 -7.37
C GLU A 474 17.86 -12.73 -6.03
N MET A 475 18.65 -13.80 -6.06
CA MET A 475 19.01 -14.56 -4.86
C MET A 475 19.75 -13.72 -3.83
N ASP A 476 20.53 -12.74 -4.23
CA ASP A 476 21.17 -11.81 -3.31
C ASP A 476 20.15 -10.97 -2.53
N PHE A 477 19.07 -10.50 -3.17
CA PHE A 477 18.02 -9.78 -2.47
C PHE A 477 17.14 -10.72 -1.62
N LEU A 478 16.84 -11.91 -2.11
CA LEU A 478 16.08 -12.92 -1.35
C LEU A 478 16.86 -13.42 -0.13
N GLY A 479 18.19 -13.51 -0.22
CA GLY A 479 19.10 -13.96 0.83
C GLY A 479 19.50 -12.89 1.85
N ILE A 480 18.87 -11.73 1.86
CA ILE A 480 19.12 -10.70 2.88
C ILE A 480 18.65 -11.23 4.25
N PRO A 481 19.47 -11.17 5.32
CA PRO A 481 19.07 -11.59 6.66
C PRO A 481 17.76 -10.95 7.11
N GLY A 482 16.92 -11.70 7.83
CA GLY A 482 15.63 -11.21 8.34
C GLY A 482 15.75 -10.20 9.48
N LEU A 483 16.95 -10.08 10.08
CA LEU A 483 17.27 -9.15 11.17
C LEU A 483 18.50 -8.32 10.78
N LEU A 484 18.29 -7.07 10.44
CA LEU A 484 19.33 -6.06 10.18
C LEU A 484 18.84 -4.68 10.62
N GLU A 485 19.70 -3.92 11.29
CA GLU A 485 19.41 -2.51 11.53
C GLU A 485 19.32 -1.74 10.20
N PRO A 486 18.49 -0.67 10.11
CA PRO A 486 18.29 0.07 8.87
C PRO A 486 19.58 0.56 8.20
N ASP A 487 20.57 1.00 9.00
CA ASP A 487 21.87 1.45 8.49
C ASP A 487 22.73 0.30 7.95
N GLN A 488 22.65 -0.87 8.58
CA GLN A 488 23.32 -2.09 8.11
C GLN A 488 22.72 -2.57 6.79
N MET A 489 21.39 -2.51 6.67
CA MET A 489 20.67 -2.84 5.43
C MET A 489 21.09 -1.92 4.30
N ARG A 490 21.14 -0.61 4.56
CA ARG A 490 21.57 0.41 3.59
C ARG A 490 23.01 0.18 3.13
N SER A 491 23.89 -0.10 4.07
CA SER A 491 25.30 -0.39 3.79
C SER A 491 25.46 -1.68 2.96
N LEU A 492 24.73 -2.74 3.30
CA LEU A 492 24.72 -4.00 2.57
C LEU A 492 24.24 -3.82 1.11
N LEU A 493 23.13 -3.12 0.92
CA LEU A 493 22.60 -2.88 -0.43
C LEU A 493 23.56 -2.06 -1.28
N ARG A 494 24.17 -1.01 -0.72
CA ARG A 494 25.18 -0.19 -1.42
C ARG A 494 26.43 -1.00 -1.76
N GLN A 495 26.94 -1.79 -0.83
CA GLN A 495 28.09 -2.64 -1.06
C GLN A 495 27.83 -3.63 -2.20
N ARG A 496 26.68 -4.31 -2.21
CA ARG A 496 26.29 -5.24 -3.28
C ARG A 496 26.18 -4.54 -4.63
N GLN A 497 25.61 -3.34 -4.67
CA GLN A 497 25.52 -2.53 -5.89
C GLN A 497 26.90 -2.14 -6.42
N GLU A 498 27.84 -1.77 -5.53
CA GLU A 498 29.21 -1.41 -5.92
C GLU A 498 30.00 -2.63 -6.40
N GLU A 499 29.89 -3.77 -5.74
CA GLU A 499 30.54 -5.03 -6.14
C GLU A 499 30.12 -5.44 -7.54
N ARG A 500 28.81 -5.36 -7.83
CA ARG A 500 28.26 -5.65 -9.15
C ARG A 500 28.69 -4.67 -10.21
N ARG A 501 28.77 -3.38 -9.91
CA ARG A 501 29.34 -2.39 -10.84
C ARG A 501 30.79 -2.72 -11.22
N LYS A 502 31.56 -3.25 -10.27
CA LYS A 502 32.94 -3.68 -10.51
C LYS A 502 32.98 -4.91 -11.40
N THR A 503 32.18 -5.93 -11.08
CA THR A 503 32.10 -7.19 -11.86
C THR A 503 31.66 -6.92 -13.30
N ARG A 504 30.67 -6.05 -13.51
CA ARG A 504 30.22 -5.65 -14.84
C ARG A 504 31.31 -4.92 -15.64
N LYS A 505 32.05 -3.99 -15.03
CA LYS A 505 33.16 -3.31 -15.71
C LYS A 505 34.23 -4.31 -16.16
N VAL A 506 34.46 -5.37 -15.39
CA VAL A 506 35.39 -6.43 -15.74
C VAL A 506 34.82 -7.25 -16.91
N ALA A 507 33.54 -7.63 -16.88
CA ALA A 507 32.89 -8.36 -17.98
C ALA A 507 32.81 -7.53 -19.28
N GLU A 508 32.48 -6.25 -19.21
CA GLU A 508 32.47 -5.34 -20.38
C GLU A 508 33.87 -5.14 -20.98
N VAL A 509 34.92 -5.30 -20.19
CA VAL A 509 36.32 -5.28 -20.67
C VAL A 509 36.71 -6.60 -21.34
N GLU A 510 36.17 -7.74 -20.85
CA GLU A 510 36.37 -9.06 -21.47
C GLU A 510 35.53 -9.25 -22.74
N GLU A 511 34.32 -8.69 -22.82
CA GLU A 511 33.42 -8.80 -23.97
C GLU A 511 33.86 -7.90 -25.16
N LYS A 512 34.76 -6.96 -24.94
CA LYS A 512 35.38 -6.13 -26.02
C LYS A 512 36.49 -6.85 -26.78
N ARG A 513 36.64 -8.17 -26.63
CA ARG A 513 37.43 -8.98 -27.59
C ARG A 513 36.55 -9.36 -28.78
N PRO A 514 36.94 -9.08 -30.03
CA PRO A 514 36.09 -9.34 -31.19
C PRO A 514 35.95 -10.85 -31.39
N ALA A 515 34.73 -11.37 -31.26
CA ALA A 515 34.33 -12.67 -31.79
C ALA A 515 33.06 -12.47 -32.62
N ASP A 516 33.19 -12.74 -33.91
CA ASP A 516 32.08 -12.88 -34.84
C ASP A 516 31.03 -13.86 -34.33
N SER A 517 29.81 -13.38 -34.16
CA SER A 517 28.58 -14.06 -34.60
C SER A 517 27.34 -13.25 -34.19
N LEU A 518 26.82 -12.50 -35.14
CA LEU A 518 25.46 -12.00 -35.15
C LEU A 518 24.53 -13.18 -35.42
N THR A 519 23.77 -13.62 -34.40
CA THR A 519 22.55 -14.38 -34.63
C THR A 519 21.60 -14.23 -33.44
N ASP A 520 20.39 -13.73 -33.74
CA ASP A 520 19.15 -13.79 -32.97
C ASP A 520 19.09 -13.11 -31.59
N VAL A 521 19.01 -11.79 -31.62
CA VAL A 521 18.25 -11.04 -30.62
C VAL A 521 16.77 -11.42 -30.81
N ALA A 522 16.15 -11.98 -29.81
CA ALA A 522 14.76 -12.43 -29.89
C ALA A 522 13.86 -11.27 -30.39
N THR A 523 12.91 -11.55 -31.24
CA THR A 523 12.09 -10.55 -31.96
C THR A 523 11.42 -9.54 -31.01
N HIS A 524 11.11 -9.92 -29.78
CA HIS A 524 10.50 -9.05 -28.77
C HIS A 524 11.50 -8.06 -28.14
N GLU A 525 12.77 -8.45 -27.92
CA GLU A 525 13.83 -7.55 -27.43
C GLU A 525 14.12 -6.48 -28.46
N HIS A 526 14.13 -6.86 -29.73
CA HIS A 526 14.27 -5.92 -30.84
C HIS A 526 13.10 -4.93 -30.89
N LEU A 527 11.86 -5.37 -30.69
CA LEU A 527 10.69 -4.51 -30.61
C LEU A 527 10.75 -3.55 -29.40
N ALA A 528 11.22 -4.02 -28.25
CA ALA A 528 11.38 -3.20 -27.05
C ALA A 528 12.44 -2.09 -27.27
N LEU A 529 13.57 -2.43 -27.91
CA LEU A 529 14.60 -1.45 -28.27
C LEU A 529 14.07 -0.38 -29.23
N LEU A 530 13.34 -0.78 -30.28
CA LEU A 530 12.77 0.15 -31.24
C LEU A 530 11.73 1.08 -30.60
N ARG A 531 10.93 0.59 -29.64
CA ARG A 531 9.98 1.42 -28.89
C ARG A 531 10.67 2.43 -28.00
N ARG A 532 11.71 2.01 -27.25
CA ARG A 532 12.52 2.93 -26.43
C ARG A 532 13.16 4.02 -27.29
N GLU A 533 13.73 3.65 -28.41
CA GLU A 533 14.33 4.60 -29.34
C GLU A 533 13.31 5.59 -29.91
N LEU A 534 12.14 5.11 -30.34
CA LEU A 534 11.07 5.98 -30.83
C LEU A 534 10.60 6.97 -29.75
N ASN A 535 10.39 6.50 -28.51
CA ASN A 535 9.96 7.35 -27.40
C ASN A 535 11.02 8.39 -27.03
N SER A 536 12.30 8.03 -27.03
CA SER A 536 13.41 8.98 -26.82
C SER A 536 13.45 10.07 -27.88
N LEU A 537 13.25 9.72 -29.18
CA LEU A 537 13.19 10.68 -30.27
C LEU A 537 11.95 11.58 -30.18
N VAL A 538 10.80 11.06 -29.75
CA VAL A 538 9.59 11.85 -29.53
C VAL A 538 9.78 12.83 -28.38
N ALA A 539 10.44 12.42 -27.30
CA ALA A 539 10.78 13.30 -26.18
C ALA A 539 11.73 14.42 -26.62
N SER A 540 12.79 14.08 -27.38
CA SER A 540 13.72 15.06 -27.96
C SER A 540 13.01 16.05 -28.92
N TRP A 541 12.03 15.57 -29.68
CA TRP A 541 11.21 16.40 -30.55
C TRP A 541 10.31 17.35 -29.75
N HIS A 542 9.70 16.86 -28.65
CA HIS A 542 8.93 17.70 -27.76
C HIS A 542 9.76 18.84 -27.17
N HIS A 543 10.93 18.55 -26.61
CA HIS A 543 11.82 19.56 -26.04
C HIS A 543 12.22 20.64 -27.10
N ARG A 544 12.36 20.25 -28.35
CA ARG A 544 12.76 21.16 -29.40
C ARG A 544 11.61 21.97 -30.01
N THR A 545 10.41 21.44 -30.05
CA THR A 545 9.26 22.02 -30.77
C THR A 545 8.11 22.47 -29.89
N GLY A 546 8.06 22.03 -28.64
CA GLY A 546 6.92 22.22 -27.72
C GLY A 546 5.69 21.38 -28.09
N GLN A 547 5.79 20.48 -29.07
CA GLN A 547 4.66 19.66 -29.53
C GLN A 547 4.44 18.47 -28.59
N ALA A 548 3.25 18.32 -28.02
CA ALA A 548 2.93 17.24 -27.09
C ALA A 548 3.18 15.85 -27.69
N HIS A 549 3.68 14.91 -26.87
CA HIS A 549 4.04 13.54 -27.28
C HIS A 549 2.92 12.82 -28.01
N GLY A 550 1.67 12.90 -27.52
CA GLY A 550 0.51 12.30 -28.16
C GLY A 550 0.24 12.82 -29.57
N ILE A 551 0.43 14.13 -29.80
CA ILE A 551 0.27 14.76 -31.12
C ILE A 551 1.38 14.28 -32.06
N THR A 552 2.61 14.15 -31.58
CA THR A 552 3.76 13.66 -32.36
C THR A 552 3.55 12.20 -32.77
N HIS A 553 3.14 11.32 -31.85
CA HIS A 553 2.79 9.93 -32.17
C HIS A 553 1.61 9.81 -33.14
N ALA A 554 0.57 10.65 -33.00
CA ALA A 554 -0.55 10.70 -33.93
C ALA A 554 -0.13 11.15 -35.31
N ALA A 555 0.77 12.12 -35.43
CA ALA A 555 1.34 12.58 -36.69
C ALA A 555 2.17 11.49 -37.36
N LEU A 556 3.06 10.83 -36.64
CA LEU A 556 3.86 9.72 -37.14
C LEU A 556 2.96 8.55 -37.63
N ARG A 557 1.90 8.23 -36.88
CA ARG A 557 0.95 7.20 -37.29
C ARG A 557 0.18 7.58 -38.55
N ARG A 558 -0.16 8.86 -38.73
CA ARG A 558 -0.85 9.34 -39.93
C ARG A 558 0.05 9.28 -41.17
N GLU A 559 1.34 9.59 -41.02
CA GLU A 559 2.28 9.58 -42.11
C GLU A 559 2.84 8.20 -42.46
N CYS A 560 3.14 7.38 -41.47
CA CYS A 560 3.74 6.06 -41.63
C CYS A 560 2.74 4.92 -41.66
N GLY A 561 1.49 5.18 -41.24
CA GLY A 561 0.44 4.16 -41.11
C GLY A 561 0.62 3.22 -39.92
N GLY A 562 -0.26 2.19 -39.82
CA GLY A 562 -0.19 1.15 -38.82
C GLY A 562 -0.85 1.48 -37.47
N PRO A 563 -0.87 0.53 -36.53
CA PRO A 563 -1.51 0.66 -35.22
C PRO A 563 -0.72 1.58 -34.27
N ALA A 564 -1.16 1.73 -33.02
CA ALA A 564 -0.41 2.46 -31.99
C ALA A 564 0.99 1.86 -31.77
N ALA A 565 1.95 2.67 -31.29
CA ALA A 565 3.36 2.24 -31.13
C ALA A 565 3.51 0.98 -30.26
N ALA A 566 2.61 0.80 -29.27
CA ALA A 566 2.61 -0.35 -28.39
C ALA A 566 2.29 -1.69 -29.08
N VAL A 567 1.53 -1.68 -30.19
CA VAL A 567 1.14 -2.86 -30.97
C VAL A 567 1.75 -2.89 -32.38
N ALA A 568 2.60 -1.92 -32.71
CA ALA A 568 3.28 -1.85 -33.99
C ALA A 568 4.40 -2.90 -34.09
N ASN A 569 4.56 -3.49 -35.28
CA ASN A 569 5.66 -4.41 -35.56
C ASN A 569 6.99 -3.66 -35.80
N ALA A 570 8.11 -4.41 -35.91
CA ALA A 570 9.45 -3.84 -36.03
C ALA A 570 9.57 -2.91 -37.23
N GLU A 571 9.03 -3.29 -38.38
CA GLU A 571 9.10 -2.49 -39.62
C GLU A 571 8.36 -1.15 -39.48
N GLN A 572 7.18 -1.18 -38.82
CA GLN A 572 6.36 0.01 -38.56
C GLN A 572 7.04 0.96 -37.57
N LEU A 573 7.65 0.42 -36.52
CA LEU A 573 8.42 1.20 -35.54
C LEU A 573 9.64 1.83 -36.21
N GLN A 574 10.38 1.06 -37.00
CA GLN A 574 11.57 1.59 -37.74
C GLN A 574 11.17 2.70 -38.70
N LYS A 575 10.11 2.56 -39.48
CA LYS A 575 9.61 3.62 -40.36
C LYS A 575 9.29 4.92 -39.61
N ARG A 576 8.75 4.83 -38.38
CA ARG A 576 8.44 5.99 -37.56
C ARG A 576 9.71 6.62 -36.97
N ILE A 577 10.68 5.82 -36.57
CA ILE A 577 12.01 6.29 -36.14
C ILE A 577 12.69 7.06 -37.24
N ASP A 578 12.72 6.52 -38.45
CA ASP A 578 13.36 7.17 -39.61
C ASP A 578 12.62 8.47 -39.95
N ARG A 579 11.29 8.47 -39.86
CA ARG A 579 10.48 9.65 -40.15
C ARG A 579 10.70 10.79 -39.14
N ILE A 580 10.75 10.52 -37.86
CA ILE A 580 11.01 11.56 -36.86
C ILE A 580 12.46 12.08 -36.96
N ARG A 581 13.40 11.25 -37.36
CA ARG A 581 14.77 11.67 -37.71
C ARG A 581 14.80 12.61 -38.90
N GLU A 582 14.05 12.31 -39.97
CA GLU A 582 13.90 13.21 -41.13
C GLU A 582 13.28 14.56 -40.72
N TRP A 583 12.26 14.57 -39.86
CA TRP A 583 11.73 15.83 -39.36
C TRP A 583 12.79 16.63 -38.59
N ALA A 584 13.63 15.92 -37.84
CA ALA A 584 14.72 16.54 -37.08
C ALA A 584 15.74 17.24 -37.98
N VAL A 585 16.04 16.68 -39.15
CA VAL A 585 16.99 17.24 -40.12
C VAL A 585 16.38 18.39 -40.95
N ARG A 586 15.11 18.27 -41.38
CA ARG A 586 14.45 19.27 -42.24
C ARG A 586 14.15 20.60 -41.52
N LYS A 587 14.07 20.65 -40.20
CA LYS A 587 13.86 21.89 -39.43
C LYS A 587 15.16 22.61 -39.04
N THR A 588 16.30 22.12 -39.47
CA THR A 588 17.61 22.75 -39.25
C THR A 588 18.16 23.46 -40.51
N SER A 589 17.35 23.52 -41.60
CA SER A 589 17.69 24.23 -42.83
C SER A 589 16.91 25.54 -42.97
#